data_4bb8be4f78d1178cf9958e78da7cf2b0
#
_entry.id   4bb8be4f78d1178cf9958e78da7cf2b0
#
_cell.length_a   1.000
_cell.length_b   1.000
_cell.length_c   1.000
_cell.angle_alpha   90.00
_cell.angle_beta   90.00
_cell.angle_gamma   90.00
#
_symmetry.space_group_name_H-M   'P 1'
#
loop_
_entity.id
_entity.type
_entity.pdbx_description
1 polymer ?
#
loop_
_entity_poly.entity_id
_entity_poly.type
_entity_poly.pdbx_seq_one_letter_code
_entity_poly.pdbx_strand_id
1 'polypeptide(L)'
;MNRPGWDRYFMDIAHVAASRSNCSRRQVAAVLVRDRRIISTGYNGTPRGVKNCCDGGCPRCNSSAPSGSNLHECLCSHAEENSIVQAAYHGISVKGATLYTTYSPCLLCAKMIINAGIVEVVYHQHYSIDDVSMRLLHEAGVAVRCVDEDIK
;
A
#
# COMPACT_ATOMS: atom_id res chain seq x y z
N MET A 1 -22.50 -19.75 -11.28
CA MET A 1 -21.54 -19.38 -10.22
C MET A 1 -21.01 -17.97 -10.52
N ASN A 2 -21.23 -17.02 -9.62
CA ASN A 2 -20.74 -15.65 -9.80
C ASN A 2 -19.33 -15.54 -9.19
N ARG A 3 -18.33 -15.74 -10.02
CA ARG A 3 -16.92 -15.70 -9.63
C ARG A 3 -16.38 -14.25 -9.83
N PRO A 4 -15.74 -13.62 -8.82
CA PRO A 4 -15.19 -12.28 -8.99
C PRO A 4 -14.06 -12.27 -10.02
N GLY A 5 -13.92 -11.14 -10.73
CA GLY A 5 -12.75 -10.88 -11.55
C GLY A 5 -11.48 -10.76 -10.71
N TRP A 6 -10.31 -10.85 -11.35
CA TRP A 6 -9.03 -10.85 -10.64
C TRP A 6 -8.77 -9.56 -9.87
N ASP A 7 -9.10 -8.40 -10.43
CA ASP A 7 -8.90 -7.12 -9.74
C ASP A 7 -9.74 -7.04 -8.47
N ARG A 8 -11.01 -7.44 -8.55
CA ARG A 8 -11.89 -7.48 -7.38
C ARG A 8 -11.37 -8.47 -6.33
N TYR A 9 -10.97 -9.66 -6.76
CA TYR A 9 -10.44 -10.69 -5.87
C TYR A 9 -9.23 -10.20 -5.09
N PHE A 10 -8.21 -9.64 -5.77
CA PHE A 10 -7.02 -9.15 -5.09
C PHE A 10 -7.27 -7.89 -4.27
N MET A 11 -8.18 -7.03 -4.70
CA MET A 11 -8.54 -5.84 -3.91
C MET A 11 -9.32 -6.23 -2.64
N ASP A 12 -10.21 -7.21 -2.70
CA ASP A 12 -10.89 -7.73 -1.52
C ASP A 12 -9.88 -8.32 -0.51
N ILE A 13 -8.88 -9.05 -0.98
CA ILE A 13 -7.79 -9.55 -0.12
C ILE A 13 -7.00 -8.39 0.49
N ALA A 14 -6.71 -7.34 -0.26
CA ALA A 14 -6.06 -6.14 0.27
C ALA A 14 -6.89 -5.51 1.39
N HIS A 15 -8.21 -5.40 1.23
CA HIS A 15 -9.09 -4.90 2.29
C HIS A 15 -9.10 -5.80 3.53
N VAL A 16 -9.06 -7.12 3.35
CA VAL A 16 -8.93 -8.05 4.49
C VAL A 16 -7.58 -7.83 5.19
N ALA A 17 -6.49 -7.71 4.43
CA ALA A 17 -5.17 -7.44 5.00
C ALA A 17 -5.14 -6.11 5.76
N ALA A 18 -5.85 -5.08 5.29
CA ALA A 18 -5.94 -3.79 5.96
C ALA A 18 -6.55 -3.88 7.36
N SER A 19 -7.39 -4.88 7.63
CA SER A 19 -7.97 -5.09 8.97
C SER A 19 -6.91 -5.41 10.04
N ARG A 20 -5.71 -5.80 9.64
CA ARG A 20 -4.57 -6.04 10.55
C ARG A 20 -3.72 -4.80 10.81
N SER A 21 -3.97 -3.68 10.13
CA SER A 21 -3.27 -2.44 10.42
C SER A 21 -3.40 -2.03 11.88
N ASN A 22 -2.29 -1.61 12.48
CA ASN A 22 -2.30 -1.07 13.84
C ASN A 22 -2.29 0.46 13.88
N CYS A 23 -2.38 1.14 12.73
CA CYS A 23 -2.43 2.59 12.69
C CYS A 23 -3.77 3.10 13.24
N SER A 24 -3.70 4.03 14.20
CA SER A 24 -4.90 4.61 14.83
C SER A 24 -5.67 5.58 13.92
N ARG A 25 -5.08 6.00 12.80
CA ARG A 25 -5.68 6.98 11.89
C ARG A 25 -6.34 6.37 10.66
N ARG A 26 -5.67 5.43 10.01
CA ARG A 26 -6.14 4.85 8.75
C ARG A 26 -5.60 3.44 8.58
N GLN A 27 -6.45 2.55 8.14
CA GLN A 27 -6.07 1.18 7.81
C GLN A 27 -5.88 1.05 6.30
N VAL A 28 -4.66 0.77 5.89
CA VAL A 28 -4.25 0.62 4.49
C VAL A 28 -3.55 -0.70 4.32
N ALA A 29 -3.73 -1.33 3.17
CA ALA A 29 -2.96 -2.51 2.81
C ALA A 29 -2.60 -2.53 1.33
N ALA A 30 -1.57 -3.29 1.04
CA ALA A 30 -1.09 -3.55 -0.31
C ALA A 30 -0.77 -5.04 -0.48
N VAL A 31 -1.10 -5.56 -1.66
CA VAL A 31 -0.87 -6.96 -2.04
C VAL A 31 -0.07 -6.98 -3.34
N LEU A 32 1.07 -7.66 -3.32
CA LEU A 32 1.90 -7.86 -4.50
C LEU A 32 1.55 -9.17 -5.18
N VAL A 33 1.27 -9.10 -6.48
CA VAL A 33 0.79 -10.23 -7.28
C VAL A 33 1.68 -10.37 -8.53
N ARG A 34 2.08 -11.61 -8.82
CA ARG A 34 2.74 -11.97 -10.08
C ARG A 34 2.20 -13.32 -10.54
N ASP A 35 1.91 -13.44 -11.84
CA ASP A 35 1.30 -14.65 -12.43
C ASP A 35 0.01 -15.08 -11.71
N ARG A 36 -0.80 -14.11 -11.30
CA ARG A 36 -2.04 -14.31 -10.53
C ARG A 36 -1.81 -15.04 -9.19
N ARG A 37 -0.60 -14.90 -8.62
CA ARG A 37 -0.24 -15.42 -7.30
C ARG A 37 0.19 -14.27 -6.40
N ILE A 38 -0.30 -14.27 -5.17
CA ILE A 38 0.16 -13.35 -4.14
C ILE A 38 1.56 -13.75 -3.73
N ILE A 39 2.49 -12.82 -3.86
CA ILE A 39 3.90 -13.03 -3.48
C ILE A 39 4.29 -12.29 -2.21
N SER A 40 3.54 -11.24 -1.84
CA SER A 40 3.72 -10.51 -0.58
C SER A 40 2.48 -9.70 -0.25
N THR A 41 2.33 -9.40 1.03
CA THR A 41 1.31 -8.48 1.54
C THR A 41 1.96 -7.48 2.50
N GLY A 42 1.33 -6.33 2.68
CA GLY A 42 1.73 -5.35 3.68
C GLY A 42 0.53 -4.56 4.14
N TYR A 43 0.51 -4.17 5.39
CA TYR A 43 -0.42 -3.20 5.95
C TYR A 43 0.36 -2.14 6.73
N ASN A 44 -0.21 -0.96 6.89
CA ASN A 44 0.47 0.12 7.58
C ASN A 44 0.47 -0.08 9.10
N GLY A 45 1.53 0.35 9.74
CA GLY A 45 1.69 0.24 11.17
C GLY A 45 3.13 0.51 11.60
N THR A 46 3.35 0.55 12.91
CA THR A 46 4.69 0.71 13.47
C THR A 46 5.57 -0.48 13.10
N PRO A 47 6.89 -0.27 12.95
CA PRO A 47 7.83 -1.33 12.61
C PRO A 47 7.84 -2.48 13.61
N ARG A 48 8.32 -3.63 13.18
CA ARG A 48 8.48 -4.83 14.00
C ARG A 48 9.28 -4.52 15.27
N GLY A 49 8.77 -4.95 16.42
CA GLY A 49 9.40 -4.73 17.72
C GLY A 49 9.10 -3.37 18.36
N VAL A 50 8.46 -2.47 17.62
CA VAL A 50 7.98 -1.19 18.14
C VAL A 50 6.54 -1.34 18.65
N LYS A 51 6.20 -0.62 19.72
CA LYS A 51 4.84 -0.59 20.27
C LYS A 51 3.83 -0.23 19.18
N ASN A 52 2.70 -0.93 19.13
CA ASN A 52 1.67 -0.68 18.12
C ASN A 52 1.16 0.76 18.19
N CYS A 53 0.90 1.35 17.03
CA CYS A 53 0.38 2.71 16.93
C CYS A 53 -0.93 2.87 17.71
N CYS A 54 -1.86 1.92 17.61
CA CYS A 54 -3.14 1.94 18.33
C CYS A 54 -2.98 1.84 19.86
N ASP A 55 -1.83 1.40 20.33
CA ASP A 55 -1.49 1.37 21.75
C ASP A 55 -0.65 2.59 22.18
N GLY A 56 -0.58 3.61 21.33
CA GLY A 56 0.17 4.82 21.58
C GLY A 56 1.61 4.82 21.06
N GLY A 57 2.00 3.83 20.25
CA GLY A 57 3.38 3.67 19.76
C GLY A 57 3.83 4.73 18.75
N CYS A 58 2.91 5.44 18.11
CA CYS A 58 3.22 6.56 17.22
C CYS A 58 2.67 7.87 17.77
N PRO A 59 3.50 8.74 18.37
CA PRO A 59 3.02 10.01 18.93
C PRO A 59 2.30 10.89 17.91
N ARG A 60 2.79 10.94 16.67
CA ARG A 60 2.15 11.74 15.62
C ARG A 60 0.72 11.26 15.32
N CYS A 61 0.49 9.97 15.15
CA CYS A 61 -0.85 9.44 14.87
C CYS A 61 -1.81 9.60 16.04
N ASN A 62 -1.29 9.63 17.27
CA ASN A 62 -2.07 9.76 18.51
C ASN A 62 -2.14 11.22 19.01
N SER A 63 -1.69 12.18 18.20
CA SER A 63 -1.78 13.62 18.47
C SER A 63 -2.98 14.24 17.77
N SER A 64 -3.19 15.55 18.00
CA SER A 64 -4.18 16.38 17.30
C SER A 64 -3.70 16.89 15.94
N ALA A 65 -2.54 16.45 15.46
CA ALA A 65 -1.98 16.90 14.18
C ALA A 65 -2.98 16.66 13.03
N PRO A 66 -3.20 17.63 12.13
CA PRO A 66 -4.10 17.46 10.99
C PRO A 66 -3.65 16.31 10.09
N SER A 67 -4.61 15.68 9.42
CA SER A 67 -4.32 14.62 8.43
C SER A 67 -3.35 15.14 7.37
N GLY A 68 -2.35 14.34 7.03
CA GLY A 68 -1.32 14.69 6.04
C GLY A 68 -0.24 15.64 6.54
N SER A 69 -0.31 16.15 7.78
CA SER A 69 0.72 17.00 8.38
C SER A 69 1.76 16.19 9.14
N ASN A 70 2.98 16.73 9.24
CA ASN A 70 4.09 16.14 10.02
C ASN A 70 4.35 14.66 9.72
N LEU A 71 4.18 14.24 8.46
CA LEU A 71 4.34 12.84 8.05
C LEU A 71 5.76 12.32 8.29
N HIS A 72 6.76 13.20 8.29
CA HIS A 72 8.16 12.83 8.60
C HIS A 72 8.36 12.37 10.05
N GLU A 73 7.42 12.69 10.95
CA GLU A 73 7.44 12.24 12.34
C GLU A 73 6.65 10.96 12.56
N CYS A 74 5.94 10.49 11.54
CA CYS A 74 5.11 9.30 11.65
C CYS A 74 5.97 8.03 11.73
N LEU A 75 5.77 7.24 12.78
CA LEU A 75 6.49 5.99 12.98
C LEU A 75 5.84 4.80 12.24
N CYS A 76 4.65 4.99 11.68
CA CYS A 76 4.01 3.94 10.89
C CYS A 76 4.66 3.84 9.51
N SER A 77 5.15 2.66 9.18
CA SER A 77 5.52 2.33 7.80
C SER A 77 4.26 2.22 6.95
N HIS A 78 4.36 2.59 5.68
CA HIS A 78 3.23 2.50 4.76
C HIS A 78 2.99 1.05 4.29
N ALA A 79 1.79 0.76 3.84
CA ALA A 79 1.42 -0.59 3.41
C ALA A 79 2.23 -1.04 2.19
N GLU A 80 2.43 -0.17 1.21
CA GLU A 80 3.21 -0.43 0.01
C GLU A 80 4.67 -0.70 0.36
N GLU A 81 5.26 0.14 1.22
CA GLU A 81 6.60 -0.05 1.78
C GLU A 81 6.71 -1.42 2.44
N ASN A 82 5.78 -1.75 3.32
CA ASN A 82 5.80 -3.01 4.06
C ASN A 82 5.67 -4.23 3.13
N SER A 83 4.87 -4.14 2.06
CA SER A 83 4.76 -5.25 1.10
C SER A 83 6.09 -5.52 0.37
N ILE A 84 6.83 -4.46 0.03
CA ILE A 84 8.14 -4.56 -0.62
C ILE A 84 9.20 -5.07 0.37
N VAL A 85 9.24 -4.50 1.57
CA VAL A 85 10.21 -4.87 2.61
C VAL A 85 9.96 -6.31 3.08
N GLN A 86 8.70 -6.73 3.23
CA GLN A 86 8.35 -8.10 3.60
C GLN A 86 8.83 -9.10 2.55
N ALA A 87 8.68 -8.78 1.28
CA ALA A 87 9.21 -9.60 0.19
C ALA A 87 10.75 -9.69 0.28
N ALA A 88 11.43 -8.57 0.49
CA ALA A 88 12.88 -8.53 0.65
C ALA A 88 13.34 -9.36 1.85
N TYR A 89 12.64 -9.29 2.96
CA TYR A 89 12.93 -10.07 4.17
C TYR A 89 12.90 -11.59 3.89
N HIS A 90 11.99 -12.05 3.04
CA HIS A 90 11.86 -13.46 2.68
C HIS A 90 12.64 -13.84 1.42
N GLY A 91 13.41 -12.94 0.83
CA GLY A 91 14.19 -13.21 -0.38
C GLY A 91 13.34 -13.37 -1.64
N ILE A 92 12.17 -12.74 -1.69
CA ILE A 92 11.24 -12.81 -2.83
C ILE A 92 11.45 -11.58 -3.71
N SER A 93 11.78 -11.79 -5.00
CA SER A 93 11.82 -10.70 -5.97
C SER A 93 10.41 -10.22 -6.30
N VAL A 94 10.20 -8.90 -6.27
CA VAL A 94 8.94 -8.28 -6.68
C VAL A 94 8.98 -7.74 -8.10
N LYS A 95 10.07 -7.95 -8.82
CA LYS A 95 10.22 -7.53 -10.21
C LYS A 95 9.10 -8.09 -11.08
N GLY A 96 8.48 -7.22 -11.87
CA GLY A 96 7.39 -7.60 -12.76
C GLY A 96 6.03 -7.79 -12.09
N ALA A 97 5.92 -7.52 -10.79
CA ALA A 97 4.67 -7.67 -10.04
C ALA A 97 3.69 -6.53 -10.30
N THR A 98 2.41 -6.80 -10.02
CA THR A 98 1.33 -5.81 -9.87
C THR A 98 1.09 -5.57 -8.39
N LEU A 99 1.02 -4.30 -7.99
CA LEU A 99 0.67 -3.89 -6.64
C LEU A 99 -0.80 -3.50 -6.58
N TYR A 100 -1.58 -4.23 -5.77
CA TYR A 100 -2.95 -3.85 -5.43
C TYR A 100 -2.90 -3.13 -4.08
N THR A 101 -3.34 -1.89 -4.05
CA THR A 101 -3.33 -1.08 -2.82
C THR A 101 -4.69 -0.44 -2.57
N THR A 102 -5.12 -0.38 -1.32
CA THR A 102 -6.43 0.19 -0.96
C THR A 102 -6.49 1.70 -1.17
N TYR A 103 -5.34 2.38 -1.12
CA TYR A 103 -5.20 3.82 -1.43
C TYR A 103 -4.06 4.04 -2.43
N SER A 104 -4.19 5.07 -3.26
CA SER A 104 -3.12 5.44 -4.19
C SER A 104 -1.82 5.75 -3.44
N PRO A 105 -0.66 5.34 -3.97
CA PRO A 105 0.62 5.50 -3.27
C PRO A 105 1.05 6.96 -3.17
N CYS A 106 1.68 7.31 -2.04
CA CYS A 106 2.34 8.59 -1.87
C CYS A 106 3.67 8.63 -2.66
N LEU A 107 4.29 9.82 -2.70
CA LEU A 107 5.55 10.00 -3.44
C LEU A 107 6.67 9.09 -2.95
N LEU A 108 6.80 8.91 -1.64
CA LEU A 108 7.81 8.02 -1.07
C LEU A 108 7.62 6.57 -1.55
N CYS A 109 6.38 6.07 -1.48
CA CYS A 109 6.06 4.72 -1.95
C CYS A 109 6.20 4.59 -3.47
N ALA A 110 5.83 5.62 -4.24
CA ALA A 110 6.00 5.60 -5.69
C ALA A 110 7.47 5.39 -6.09
N LYS A 111 8.41 6.05 -5.43
CA LYS A 111 9.85 5.86 -5.67
C LYS A 111 10.30 4.41 -5.40
N MET A 112 9.84 3.85 -4.28
CA MET A 112 10.15 2.45 -3.95
C MET A 112 9.54 1.46 -4.94
N ILE A 113 8.28 1.69 -5.35
CA ILE A 113 7.58 0.87 -6.35
C ILE A 113 8.36 0.81 -7.65
N ILE A 114 8.80 1.97 -8.14
CA ILE A 114 9.57 2.08 -9.39
C ILE A 114 10.89 1.32 -9.28
N ASN A 115 11.66 1.59 -8.23
CA ASN A 115 12.99 1.00 -8.06
C ASN A 115 12.94 -0.50 -7.73
N ALA A 116 11.83 -0.98 -7.18
CA ALA A 116 11.61 -2.40 -6.93
C ALA A 116 11.27 -3.21 -8.19
N GLY A 117 11.00 -2.54 -9.31
CA GLY A 117 10.67 -3.18 -10.57
C GLY A 117 9.21 -3.62 -10.69
N ILE A 118 8.32 -3.07 -9.89
CA ILE A 118 6.87 -3.26 -10.00
C ILE A 118 6.40 -2.57 -11.27
N VAL A 119 5.57 -3.25 -12.07
CA VAL A 119 5.18 -2.79 -13.40
C VAL A 119 3.78 -2.19 -13.47
N GLU A 120 2.95 -2.44 -12.47
CA GLU A 120 1.58 -1.94 -12.41
C GLU A 120 1.15 -1.67 -10.99
N VAL A 121 0.37 -0.58 -10.80
CA VAL A 121 -0.31 -0.25 -9.56
C VAL A 121 -1.81 -0.19 -9.83
N VAL A 122 -2.57 -0.95 -9.05
CA VAL A 122 -4.03 -0.94 -9.04
C VAL A 122 -4.48 -0.44 -7.68
N TYR A 123 -5.22 0.66 -7.63
CA TYR A 123 -5.69 1.24 -6.37
C TYR A 123 -7.21 1.35 -6.33
N HIS A 124 -7.76 1.38 -5.11
CA HIS A 124 -9.21 1.51 -4.90
C HIS A 124 -9.60 2.95 -4.63
N GLN A 125 -8.96 3.61 -3.67
CA GLN A 125 -9.29 4.99 -3.32
C GLN A 125 -8.13 5.93 -3.66
N HIS A 126 -8.47 7.09 -4.24
CA HIS A 126 -7.47 8.11 -4.54
C HIS A 126 -7.12 8.93 -3.29
N TYR A 127 -5.83 9.00 -2.98
CA TYR A 127 -5.31 9.87 -1.95
C TYR A 127 -4.92 11.21 -2.60
N SER A 128 -5.68 12.26 -2.32
CA SER A 128 -5.70 13.49 -3.11
C SER A 128 -4.52 14.46 -2.90
N ILE A 129 -3.49 14.06 -2.17
CA ILE A 129 -2.46 15.04 -1.77
C ILE A 129 -1.43 15.30 -2.87
N ASP A 130 -1.26 14.40 -3.85
CA ASP A 130 -0.12 14.59 -4.75
C ASP A 130 -0.26 13.91 -6.13
N ASP A 131 -0.48 14.75 -7.13
CA ASP A 131 -0.33 14.33 -8.54
C ASP A 131 1.13 14.02 -8.93
N VAL A 132 2.12 14.39 -8.09
CA VAL A 132 3.54 14.14 -8.37
C VAL A 132 3.84 12.66 -8.36
N SER A 133 3.27 11.91 -7.41
CA SER A 133 3.45 10.45 -7.34
C SER A 133 2.93 9.77 -8.61
N MET A 134 1.76 10.17 -9.10
CA MET A 134 1.15 9.62 -10.32
C MET A 134 1.95 9.98 -11.57
N ARG A 135 2.43 11.22 -11.68
CA ARG A 135 3.30 11.64 -12.78
C ARG A 135 4.60 10.85 -12.80
N LEU A 136 5.21 10.64 -11.63
CA LEU A 136 6.46 9.90 -11.51
C LEU A 136 6.29 8.44 -11.93
N LEU A 137 5.23 7.79 -11.49
CA LEU A 137 4.90 6.43 -11.91
C LEU A 137 4.71 6.34 -13.43
N HIS A 138 3.97 7.30 -14.01
CA HIS A 138 3.73 7.37 -15.43
C HIS A 138 5.03 7.58 -16.22
N GLU A 139 5.87 8.52 -15.79
CA GLU A 139 7.18 8.79 -16.42
C GLU A 139 8.08 7.56 -16.40
N ALA A 140 8.04 6.79 -15.34
CA ALA A 140 8.80 5.55 -15.20
C ALA A 140 8.22 4.36 -15.99
N GLY A 141 7.07 4.53 -16.65
CA GLY A 141 6.41 3.47 -17.40
C GLY A 141 5.63 2.47 -16.55
N VAL A 142 5.31 2.80 -15.30
CA VAL A 142 4.47 1.98 -14.45
C VAL A 142 3.00 2.24 -14.79
N ALA A 143 2.26 1.19 -15.16
CA ALA A 143 0.83 1.30 -15.42
C ALA A 143 0.07 1.58 -14.11
N VAL A 144 -0.88 2.50 -14.15
CA VAL A 144 -1.68 2.86 -12.97
C VAL A 144 -3.16 2.80 -13.32
N ARG A 145 -3.93 2.04 -12.54
CA ARG A 145 -5.38 1.89 -12.73
C ARG A 145 -6.13 2.06 -11.40
N CYS A 146 -7.30 2.66 -11.47
CA CYS A 146 -8.26 2.68 -10.36
C CYS A 146 -9.27 1.54 -10.54
N VAL A 147 -9.59 0.83 -9.47
CA VAL A 147 -10.69 -0.15 -9.45
C VAL A 147 -11.88 0.52 -8.78
N ASP A 148 -12.92 0.83 -9.57
CA ASP A 148 -14.16 1.39 -9.06
C ASP A 148 -14.98 0.32 -8.30
N GLU A 149 -15.77 0.77 -7.30
CA GLU A 149 -16.64 -0.10 -6.48
C GLU A 149 -17.68 -0.89 -7.29
N ASP A 150 -17.92 -0.49 -8.55
CA ASP A 150 -18.96 -1.03 -9.43
C ASP A 150 -18.51 -2.19 -10.33
N ILE A 151 -17.32 -2.75 -10.13
CA ILE A 151 -16.94 -3.97 -10.84
C ILE A 151 -17.60 -5.16 -10.15
N LYS A 152 -18.87 -5.36 -10.52
CA LYS A 152 -19.65 -6.57 -10.18
C LYS A 152 -19.16 -7.78 -10.98
#